data_b978ab959ae173033fc9b5df7bc06ac4
#
_entry.id   b978ab959ae173033fc9b5df7bc06ac4
#
_cell.length_a   1.000
_cell.length_b   1.000
_cell.length_c   1.000
_cell.angle_alpha   90.00
_cell.angle_beta   90.00
_cell.angle_gamma   90.00
#
_symmetry.space_group_name_H-M   'P 1'
#
loop_
_entity.id
_entity.type
_entity.pdbx_description
1 polymer ?
#
loop_
_entity_poly.entity_id
_entity_poly.type
_entity_poly.pdbx_seq_one_letter_code
_entity_poly.pdbx_strand_id
1 'polypeptide(L)'
;MQKKSLLIIGAVWVEPNSSAAGKRMLQLITQFLERGYKITFAAASQKNEKAIDLISLGIDAVAIELNNASFDVFVKELQPTIVLFDRFMMEEQFGWRVAENCPEAIRILDTEDLHCLRKTRAFCLKKQVPFSVDELLKQDITKREIAAILRCDFSLIISTFEMELLKNTFKITDTILMYLPFLFDEITVKQEKKMQSFEERMHFIFIGNFFHKPNIDAVLTLKNEIWHLIRRQLPKVEIHIYGAYMQQQIQELHNKKEGFIVKGFAEDANKVVESAKVVLAPLNFGAGIKGKLTEAMLCGTPSVTTSIGVEGMADNFPWNGFITNDFSEFALKASELYTNKLIWKKCQLNGIAIINSLYSKEKNALLFFNKIEEIQRNLENHRTANFLGSLLQHQTLQATKYMSKWIEEKNK
;
A
#
# COMPACT_ATOMS: atom_id res chain seq x y z
N MET A 1 5.43 21.52 -27.85
CA MET A 1 5.40 20.32 -26.97
C MET A 1 4.43 20.57 -25.84
N GLN A 2 3.51 19.66 -25.60
CA GLN A 2 2.57 19.78 -24.48
C GLN A 2 3.34 19.77 -23.16
N LYS A 3 3.00 20.66 -22.22
CA LYS A 3 3.65 20.76 -20.91
C LYS A 3 3.40 19.46 -20.15
N LYS A 4 4.43 18.71 -19.76
CA LYS A 4 4.30 17.53 -18.91
C LYS A 4 4.46 17.95 -17.45
N SER A 5 3.35 18.08 -16.72
CA SER A 5 3.34 18.47 -15.31
C SER A 5 2.44 17.59 -14.49
N LEU A 6 2.92 17.18 -13.31
CA LEU A 6 2.21 16.33 -12.35
C LEU A 6 2.11 17.06 -11.02
N LEU A 7 0.90 17.17 -10.48
CA LEU A 7 0.67 17.51 -9.08
C LEU A 7 0.34 16.23 -8.33
N ILE A 8 1.09 15.90 -7.29
CA ILE A 8 0.76 14.83 -6.33
C ILE A 8 0.21 15.49 -5.08
N ILE A 9 -0.99 15.10 -4.66
CA ILE A 9 -1.59 15.54 -3.40
C ILE A 9 -1.46 14.39 -2.40
N GLY A 10 -0.43 14.49 -1.54
CA GLY A 10 -0.06 13.46 -0.59
C GLY A 10 -0.85 13.53 0.71
N ALA A 11 -1.30 12.39 1.21
CA ALA A 11 -1.87 12.29 2.55
C ALA A 11 -0.79 12.53 3.63
N VAL A 12 0.43 12.11 3.34
CA VAL A 12 1.64 12.31 4.14
C VAL A 12 2.82 12.59 3.22
N TRP A 13 3.90 13.15 3.75
CA TRP A 13 5.17 13.26 3.04
C TRP A 13 5.75 11.88 2.74
N VAL A 14 6.57 11.79 1.70
CA VAL A 14 7.11 10.51 1.19
C VAL A 14 8.16 9.95 2.14
N GLU A 15 7.88 8.79 2.75
CA GLU A 15 8.74 8.11 3.73
C GLU A 15 9.05 6.68 3.27
N PRO A 16 9.94 6.47 2.30
CA PRO A 16 10.18 5.14 1.71
C PRO A 16 10.84 4.15 2.68
N ASN A 17 11.57 4.65 3.69
CA ASN A 17 12.22 3.80 4.70
C ASN A 17 11.30 3.45 5.88
N SER A 18 10.10 4.05 5.95
CA SER A 18 9.16 3.84 7.05
C SER A 18 7.94 3.04 6.65
N SER A 19 7.54 3.07 5.37
CA SER A 19 6.28 2.47 4.92
C SER A 19 6.33 1.96 3.48
N ALA A 20 5.53 0.93 3.22
CA ALA A 20 5.30 0.41 1.87
C ALA A 20 4.67 1.48 0.95
N ALA A 21 3.72 2.26 1.48
CA ALA A 21 3.11 3.40 0.77
C ALA A 21 4.14 4.45 0.36
N GLY A 22 5.08 4.79 1.24
CA GLY A 22 6.18 5.70 0.90
C GLY A 22 7.10 5.15 -0.20
N LYS A 23 7.38 3.83 -0.19
CA LYS A 23 8.14 3.16 -1.28
C LYS A 23 7.37 3.22 -2.59
N ARG A 24 6.06 2.90 -2.57
CA ARG A 24 5.20 2.96 -3.76
C ARG A 24 5.14 4.38 -4.33
N MET A 25 4.93 5.38 -3.49
CA MET A 25 4.90 6.77 -3.93
C MET A 25 6.22 7.19 -4.58
N LEU A 26 7.36 6.80 -3.99
CA LEU A 26 8.67 7.07 -4.59
C LEU A 26 8.85 6.35 -5.94
N GLN A 27 8.34 5.12 -6.09
CA GLN A 27 8.36 4.41 -7.37
C GLN A 27 7.55 5.16 -8.44
N LEU A 28 6.33 5.63 -8.11
CA LEU A 28 5.50 6.43 -9.03
C LEU A 28 6.21 7.73 -9.41
N ILE A 29 6.72 8.48 -8.44
CA ILE A 29 7.51 9.69 -8.66
C ILE A 29 8.66 9.43 -9.64
N THR A 30 9.45 8.38 -9.40
CA THR A 30 10.58 8.01 -10.25
C THR A 30 10.12 7.75 -11.70
N GLN A 31 9.01 7.04 -11.88
CA GLN A 31 8.48 6.74 -13.21
C GLN A 31 8.06 8.01 -13.98
N PHE A 32 7.49 9.00 -13.30
CA PHE A 32 7.14 10.28 -13.91
C PHE A 32 8.40 11.13 -14.23
N LEU A 33 9.39 11.15 -13.32
CA LEU A 33 10.67 11.86 -13.57
C LEU A 33 11.42 11.28 -14.79
N GLU A 34 11.51 9.96 -14.90
CA GLU A 34 12.15 9.26 -16.04
C GLU A 34 11.49 9.62 -17.38
N ARG A 35 10.23 10.07 -17.38
CA ARG A 35 9.48 10.51 -18.56
C ARG A 35 9.45 12.03 -18.76
N GLY A 36 10.23 12.76 -17.97
CA GLY A 36 10.41 14.20 -18.09
C GLY A 36 9.22 15.03 -17.59
N TYR A 37 8.42 14.52 -16.65
CA TYR A 37 7.40 15.32 -15.99
C TYR A 37 8.03 16.26 -14.97
N LYS A 38 7.60 17.53 -14.96
CA LYS A 38 7.82 18.43 -13.84
C LYS A 38 6.84 18.06 -12.72
N ILE A 39 7.35 17.73 -11.53
CA ILE A 39 6.55 17.25 -10.43
C ILE A 39 6.47 18.30 -9.34
N THR A 40 5.26 18.55 -8.85
CA THR A 40 4.99 19.26 -7.60
C THR A 40 4.32 18.30 -6.63
N PHE A 41 4.91 18.12 -5.45
CA PHE A 41 4.34 17.31 -4.37
C PHE A 41 3.77 18.24 -3.31
N ALA A 42 2.47 18.13 -3.04
CA ALA A 42 1.76 18.96 -2.08
C ALA A 42 1.18 18.10 -0.95
N ALA A 43 1.34 18.50 0.30
CA ALA A 43 0.77 17.79 1.45
C ALA A 43 0.28 18.77 2.52
N ALA A 44 -0.83 18.42 3.18
CA ALA A 44 -1.36 19.16 4.32
C ALA A 44 -0.80 18.69 5.67
N SER A 45 -0.12 17.56 5.70
CA SER A 45 0.52 17.01 6.89
C SER A 45 1.84 17.72 7.19
N GLN A 46 2.23 17.75 8.47
CA GLN A 46 3.56 18.21 8.84
C GLN A 46 4.64 17.27 8.30
N LYS A 47 5.73 17.85 7.77
CA LYS A 47 6.91 17.10 7.36
C LYS A 47 7.69 16.67 8.60
N ASN A 48 8.09 15.39 8.64
CA ASN A 48 8.91 14.84 9.71
C ASN A 48 10.31 14.45 9.19
N GLU A 49 11.21 14.08 10.09
CA GLU A 49 12.60 13.73 9.82
C GLU A 49 12.78 12.46 8.93
N LYS A 50 11.73 11.61 8.83
CA LYS A 50 11.76 10.38 8.00
C LYS A 50 11.36 10.62 6.56
N ALA A 51 10.81 11.82 6.27
CA ALA A 51 10.46 12.21 4.92
C ALA A 51 11.72 12.48 4.09
N ILE A 52 11.75 11.95 2.87
CA ILE A 52 12.88 12.20 1.96
C ILE A 52 12.94 13.68 1.52
N ASP A 53 14.11 14.11 1.12
CA ASP A 53 14.29 15.42 0.51
C ASP A 53 13.86 15.38 -0.97
N LEU A 54 12.60 15.77 -1.21
CA LEU A 54 12.03 15.84 -2.55
C LEU A 54 12.70 16.92 -3.41
N ILE A 55 13.21 18.00 -2.78
CA ILE A 55 13.88 19.10 -3.51
C ILE A 55 15.17 18.59 -4.15
N SER A 56 15.92 17.74 -3.45
CA SER A 56 17.15 17.13 -4.01
C SER A 56 16.87 16.23 -5.22
N LEU A 57 15.63 15.76 -5.40
CA LEU A 57 15.18 15.00 -6.58
C LEU A 57 14.64 15.92 -7.70
N GLY A 58 14.70 17.24 -7.54
CA GLY A 58 14.17 18.20 -8.51
C GLY A 58 12.65 18.37 -8.48
N ILE A 59 12.01 18.05 -7.34
CA ILE A 59 10.56 18.08 -7.13
C ILE A 59 10.21 19.32 -6.30
N ASP A 60 9.25 20.11 -6.76
CA ASP A 60 8.71 21.22 -5.98
C ASP A 60 7.88 20.65 -4.81
N ALA A 61 8.25 20.98 -3.56
CA ALA A 61 7.58 20.51 -2.35
C ALA A 61 6.79 21.67 -1.72
N VAL A 62 5.45 21.53 -1.63
CA VAL A 62 4.54 22.60 -1.21
C VAL A 62 3.68 22.15 -0.03
N ALA A 63 3.65 22.95 1.04
CA ALA A 63 2.67 22.76 2.11
C ALA A 63 1.34 23.37 1.67
N ILE A 64 0.24 22.61 1.80
CA ILE A 64 -1.11 23.06 1.50
C ILE A 64 -1.99 22.96 2.75
N GLU A 65 -3.11 23.68 2.74
CA GLU A 65 -4.04 23.70 3.86
C GLU A 65 -5.37 23.04 3.49
N LEU A 66 -5.92 22.28 4.45
CA LEU A 66 -7.27 21.75 4.32
C LEU A 66 -8.30 22.86 4.47
N ASN A 67 -9.38 22.78 3.71
CA ASN A 67 -10.52 23.71 3.77
C ASN A 67 -10.16 25.20 3.59
N ASN A 68 -9.10 25.48 2.83
CA ASN A 68 -8.60 26.83 2.60
C ASN A 68 -8.60 27.17 1.11
N ALA A 69 -9.04 28.39 0.76
CA ALA A 69 -9.07 28.86 -0.63
C ALA A 69 -7.66 29.09 -1.24
N SER A 70 -6.60 29.12 -0.42
CA SER A 70 -5.22 29.20 -0.91
C SER A 70 -4.88 28.07 -1.88
N PHE A 71 -5.47 26.88 -1.69
CA PHE A 71 -5.31 25.77 -2.61
C PHE A 71 -5.88 26.07 -4.01
N ASP A 72 -7.00 26.77 -4.10
CA ASP A 72 -7.61 27.12 -5.39
C ASP A 72 -6.70 28.05 -6.19
N VAL A 73 -6.10 29.05 -5.52
CA VAL A 73 -5.11 29.95 -6.10
C VAL A 73 -3.89 29.17 -6.59
N PHE A 74 -3.34 28.33 -5.72
CA PHE A 74 -2.17 27.51 -6.01
C PHE A 74 -2.38 26.60 -7.22
N VAL A 75 -3.47 25.82 -7.26
CA VAL A 75 -3.70 24.86 -8.35
C VAL A 75 -4.04 25.56 -9.67
N LYS A 76 -4.71 26.72 -9.60
CA LYS A 76 -5.03 27.56 -10.75
C LYS A 76 -3.79 28.18 -11.40
N GLU A 77 -2.80 28.57 -10.60
CA GLU A 77 -1.53 29.07 -11.11
C GLU A 77 -0.65 27.93 -11.67
N LEU A 78 -0.65 26.77 -11.01
CA LEU A 78 0.17 25.61 -11.40
C LEU A 78 -0.27 25.01 -12.74
N GLN A 79 -1.60 24.91 -12.98
CA GLN A 79 -2.20 24.25 -14.16
C GLN A 79 -1.53 22.91 -14.50
N PRO A 80 -1.62 21.90 -13.61
CA PRO A 80 -1.04 20.60 -13.86
C PRO A 80 -1.77 19.86 -14.97
N THR A 81 -1.06 19.05 -15.76
CA THR A 81 -1.69 18.18 -16.78
C THR A 81 -2.23 16.90 -16.18
N ILE A 82 -1.67 16.48 -15.04
CA ILE A 82 -2.10 15.30 -14.26
C ILE A 82 -2.15 15.69 -12.79
N VAL A 83 -3.19 15.25 -12.08
CA VAL A 83 -3.26 15.30 -10.62
C VAL A 83 -3.40 13.88 -10.08
N LEU A 84 -2.51 13.47 -9.19
CA LEU A 84 -2.53 12.20 -8.51
C LEU A 84 -2.88 12.41 -7.03
N PHE A 85 -3.97 11.80 -6.60
CA PHE A 85 -4.41 11.80 -5.21
C PHE A 85 -3.87 10.56 -4.48
N ASP A 86 -3.09 10.77 -3.43
CA ASP A 86 -2.65 9.70 -2.54
C ASP A 86 -3.77 9.34 -1.57
N ARG A 87 -4.46 8.26 -1.83
CA ARG A 87 -5.63 7.75 -1.11
C ARG A 87 -6.92 8.58 -1.31
N PHE A 88 -8.05 7.90 -1.15
CA PHE A 88 -9.38 8.48 -1.39
C PHE A 88 -9.66 9.78 -0.58
N MET A 89 -9.06 9.90 0.60
CA MET A 89 -9.27 11.09 1.45
C MET A 89 -8.72 12.36 0.82
N MET A 90 -7.66 12.27 0.03
CA MET A 90 -7.11 13.43 -0.68
C MET A 90 -7.97 13.82 -1.86
N GLU A 91 -8.53 12.85 -2.57
CA GLU A 91 -9.54 13.12 -3.61
C GLU A 91 -10.78 13.78 -3.00
N GLU A 92 -11.28 13.28 -1.89
CA GLU A 92 -12.46 13.80 -1.21
C GLU A 92 -12.27 15.25 -0.73
N GLN A 93 -11.07 15.62 -0.29
CA GLN A 93 -10.75 16.97 0.18
C GLN A 93 -10.47 17.97 -0.96
N PHE A 94 -9.75 17.53 -1.98
CA PHE A 94 -9.22 18.42 -3.01
C PHE A 94 -9.75 18.15 -4.43
N GLY A 95 -10.40 17.00 -4.67
CA GLY A 95 -10.82 16.59 -6.01
C GLY A 95 -11.79 17.54 -6.67
N TRP A 96 -12.78 18.06 -5.94
CA TRP A 96 -13.73 19.04 -6.44
C TRP A 96 -13.05 20.38 -6.79
N ARG A 97 -12.05 20.82 -6.01
CA ARG A 97 -11.28 22.04 -6.26
C ARG A 97 -10.43 21.91 -7.54
N VAL A 98 -9.83 20.72 -7.73
CA VAL A 98 -9.10 20.39 -8.96
C VAL A 98 -10.04 20.37 -10.16
N ALA A 99 -11.23 19.76 -10.03
CA ALA A 99 -12.21 19.69 -11.10
C ALA A 99 -12.68 21.07 -11.56
N GLU A 100 -12.85 22.02 -10.63
CA GLU A 100 -13.26 23.39 -10.92
C GLU A 100 -12.14 24.25 -11.51
N ASN A 101 -10.92 24.14 -10.99
CA ASN A 101 -9.82 25.04 -11.35
C ASN A 101 -8.90 24.50 -12.46
N CYS A 102 -8.88 23.18 -12.68
CA CYS A 102 -8.07 22.49 -13.69
C CYS A 102 -8.89 21.40 -14.39
N PRO A 103 -9.99 21.74 -15.09
CA PRO A 103 -10.91 20.77 -15.69
C PRO A 103 -10.23 19.84 -16.70
N GLU A 104 -9.17 20.29 -17.38
CA GLU A 104 -8.43 19.51 -18.37
C GLU A 104 -7.38 18.58 -17.76
N ALA A 105 -7.11 18.68 -16.45
CA ALA A 105 -6.16 17.79 -15.80
C ALA A 105 -6.72 16.37 -15.65
N ILE A 106 -5.93 15.35 -16.00
CA ILE A 106 -6.28 13.96 -15.70
C ILE A 106 -6.21 13.74 -14.19
N ARG A 107 -7.27 13.21 -13.60
CA ARG A 107 -7.38 12.92 -12.17
C ARG A 107 -7.17 11.43 -11.91
N ILE A 108 -6.08 11.10 -11.25
CA ILE A 108 -5.69 9.74 -10.92
C ILE A 108 -5.81 9.56 -9.41
N LEU A 109 -6.45 8.48 -8.97
CA LEU A 109 -6.44 8.08 -7.57
C LEU A 109 -5.47 6.92 -7.38
N ASP A 110 -4.45 7.06 -6.53
CA ASP A 110 -3.72 5.91 -6.00
C ASP A 110 -4.38 5.48 -4.69
N THR A 111 -5.03 4.33 -4.70
CA THR A 111 -5.75 3.83 -3.51
C THR A 111 -4.81 3.38 -2.40
N GLU A 112 -3.56 3.05 -2.74
CA GLU A 112 -2.60 2.34 -1.90
C GLU A 112 -3.10 0.94 -1.52
N ASP A 113 -4.10 0.85 -0.66
CA ASP A 113 -4.96 -0.31 -0.41
C ASP A 113 -6.42 0.15 -0.30
N LEU A 114 -7.37 -0.74 -0.44
CA LEU A 114 -8.76 -0.41 -0.14
C LEU A 114 -8.95 -0.26 1.37
N HIS A 115 -9.00 0.99 1.81
CA HIS A 115 -9.19 1.35 3.22
C HIS A 115 -10.50 0.80 3.78
N CYS A 116 -11.56 0.79 2.98
CA CYS A 116 -12.85 0.22 3.35
C CYS A 116 -12.72 -1.29 3.67
N LEU A 117 -12.02 -2.04 2.83
CA LEU A 117 -11.77 -3.46 3.04
C LEU A 117 -11.00 -3.70 4.34
N ARG A 118 -9.87 -3.00 4.51
CA ARG A 118 -9.00 -3.13 5.69
C ARG A 118 -9.74 -2.76 6.98
N LYS A 119 -10.50 -1.66 6.98
CA LYS A 119 -11.25 -1.21 8.17
C LYS A 119 -12.41 -2.12 8.49
N THR A 120 -13.13 -2.64 7.49
CA THR A 120 -14.22 -3.61 7.72
C THR A 120 -13.67 -4.92 8.28
N ARG A 121 -12.57 -5.44 7.76
CA ARG A 121 -11.91 -6.64 8.31
C ARG A 121 -11.47 -6.44 9.76
N ALA A 122 -10.89 -5.28 10.09
CA ALA A 122 -10.54 -4.92 11.46
C ALA A 122 -11.77 -4.84 12.38
N PHE A 123 -12.87 -4.28 11.89
CA PHE A 123 -14.14 -4.23 12.62
C PHE A 123 -14.69 -5.63 12.89
N CYS A 124 -14.75 -6.50 11.87
CA CYS A 124 -15.22 -7.87 11.98
C CYS A 124 -14.37 -8.67 12.98
N LEU A 125 -13.05 -8.57 12.91
CA LEU A 125 -12.13 -9.22 13.86
C LEU A 125 -12.42 -8.77 15.31
N LYS A 126 -12.55 -7.45 15.54
CA LYS A 126 -12.87 -6.90 16.87
C LYS A 126 -14.21 -7.37 17.39
N LYS A 127 -15.20 -7.55 16.50
CA LYS A 127 -16.54 -8.03 16.85
C LYS A 127 -16.65 -9.56 16.92
N GLN A 128 -15.57 -10.27 16.58
CA GLN A 128 -15.54 -11.73 16.48
C GLN A 128 -16.60 -12.29 15.52
N VAL A 129 -16.86 -11.58 14.43
CA VAL A 129 -17.74 -12.01 13.34
C VAL A 129 -16.93 -12.23 12.07
N PRO A 130 -17.31 -13.19 11.21
CA PRO A 130 -16.60 -13.39 9.93
C PRO A 130 -16.78 -12.16 9.03
N PHE A 131 -15.73 -11.85 8.26
CA PHE A 131 -15.84 -10.85 7.21
C PHE A 131 -16.80 -11.33 6.11
N SER A 132 -17.67 -10.43 5.66
CA SER A 132 -18.53 -10.64 4.48
C SER A 132 -18.61 -9.37 3.64
N VAL A 133 -18.98 -9.53 2.36
CA VAL A 133 -19.25 -8.40 1.46
C VAL A 133 -20.40 -7.55 1.99
N ASP A 134 -21.42 -8.15 2.61
CA ASP A 134 -22.53 -7.41 3.20
C ASP A 134 -22.07 -6.49 4.32
N GLU A 135 -21.14 -6.93 5.18
CA GLU A 135 -20.54 -6.07 6.19
C GLU A 135 -19.70 -4.92 5.57
N LEU A 136 -19.02 -5.17 4.45
CA LEU A 136 -18.31 -4.15 3.71
C LEU A 136 -19.26 -3.08 3.15
N LEU A 137 -20.38 -3.49 2.55
CA LEU A 137 -21.35 -2.58 1.91
C LEU A 137 -22.06 -1.68 2.94
N LYS A 138 -22.21 -2.13 4.19
CA LYS A 138 -22.83 -1.35 5.27
C LYS A 138 -21.96 -0.18 5.76
N GLN A 139 -20.65 -0.22 5.55
CA GLN A 139 -19.73 0.78 6.08
C GLN A 139 -19.79 2.10 5.30
N ASP A 140 -19.86 3.22 6.00
CA ASP A 140 -19.85 4.54 5.35
C ASP A 140 -18.52 4.83 4.64
N ILE A 141 -17.42 4.32 5.15
CA ILE A 141 -16.13 4.45 4.48
C ILE A 141 -16.12 3.78 3.11
N THR A 142 -16.88 2.70 2.91
CA THR A 142 -17.02 2.03 1.62
C THR A 142 -17.67 2.96 0.60
N LYS A 143 -18.76 3.63 0.97
CA LYS A 143 -19.44 4.59 0.10
C LYS A 143 -18.51 5.73 -0.31
N ARG A 144 -17.73 6.25 0.65
CA ARG A 144 -16.79 7.36 0.42
C ARG A 144 -15.66 6.96 -0.52
N GLU A 145 -15.01 5.82 -0.29
CA GLU A 145 -13.89 5.35 -1.10
C GLU A 145 -14.34 4.97 -2.51
N ILE A 146 -15.46 4.26 -2.65
CA ILE A 146 -16.04 3.95 -3.96
C ILE A 146 -16.45 5.21 -4.72
N ALA A 147 -17.01 6.20 -4.04
CA ALA A 147 -17.33 7.48 -4.67
C ALA A 147 -16.08 8.21 -5.18
N ALA A 148 -14.96 8.18 -4.42
CA ALA A 148 -13.70 8.77 -4.85
C ALA A 148 -13.12 8.06 -6.09
N ILE A 149 -13.18 6.72 -6.13
CA ILE A 149 -12.78 5.93 -7.30
C ILE A 149 -13.59 6.32 -8.53
N LEU A 150 -14.91 6.43 -8.38
CA LEU A 150 -15.81 6.79 -9.49
C LEU A 150 -15.62 8.24 -9.99
N ARG A 151 -15.23 9.19 -9.13
CA ARG A 151 -15.01 10.60 -9.51
C ARG A 151 -13.70 10.84 -10.24
N CYS A 152 -12.73 9.94 -10.14
CA CYS A 152 -11.45 10.03 -10.85
C CYS A 152 -11.56 9.50 -12.29
N ASP A 153 -10.67 9.97 -13.16
CA ASP A 153 -10.59 9.48 -14.53
C ASP A 153 -10.13 8.00 -14.54
N PHE A 154 -9.21 7.64 -13.63
CA PHE A 154 -8.97 6.24 -13.29
C PHE A 154 -8.27 6.11 -11.93
N SER A 155 -8.32 4.91 -11.37
CA SER A 155 -7.73 4.57 -10.08
C SER A 155 -6.70 3.46 -10.21
N LEU A 156 -5.55 3.62 -9.53
CA LEU A 156 -4.50 2.62 -9.43
C LEU A 156 -4.82 1.66 -8.30
N ILE A 157 -4.98 0.40 -8.64
CA ILE A 157 -5.30 -0.69 -7.70
C ILE A 157 -4.08 -1.60 -7.59
N ILE A 158 -3.57 -1.74 -6.37
CA ILE A 158 -2.30 -2.44 -6.14
C ILE A 158 -2.43 -3.97 -6.18
N SER A 159 -3.62 -4.51 -5.94
CA SER A 159 -3.88 -5.93 -5.69
C SER A 159 -4.89 -6.49 -6.69
N THR A 160 -4.62 -7.67 -7.24
CA THR A 160 -5.58 -8.39 -8.11
C THR A 160 -6.84 -8.75 -7.36
N PHE A 161 -6.76 -9.10 -6.07
CA PHE A 161 -7.93 -9.34 -5.23
C PHE A 161 -8.83 -8.10 -5.13
N GLU A 162 -8.26 -6.92 -4.95
CA GLU A 162 -9.01 -5.67 -4.87
C GLU A 162 -9.61 -5.29 -6.23
N MET A 163 -8.89 -5.54 -7.34
CA MET A 163 -9.46 -5.41 -8.69
C MET A 163 -10.72 -6.24 -8.85
N GLU A 164 -10.67 -7.53 -8.50
CA GLU A 164 -11.81 -8.44 -8.58
C GLU A 164 -12.97 -8.00 -7.65
N LEU A 165 -12.66 -7.54 -6.45
CA LEU A 165 -13.67 -7.01 -5.52
C LEU A 165 -14.38 -5.79 -6.11
N LEU A 166 -13.64 -4.83 -6.67
CA LEU A 166 -14.21 -3.63 -7.30
C LEU A 166 -15.07 -3.96 -8.51
N LYS A 167 -14.63 -4.88 -9.36
CA LYS A 167 -15.35 -5.31 -10.55
C LYS A 167 -16.59 -6.14 -10.22
N ASN A 168 -16.44 -7.12 -9.35
CA ASN A 168 -17.50 -8.10 -9.10
C ASN A 168 -18.55 -7.60 -8.12
N THR A 169 -18.16 -6.87 -7.08
CA THR A 169 -19.09 -6.35 -6.05
C THR A 169 -19.67 -4.99 -6.45
N PHE A 170 -18.81 -4.06 -6.83
CA PHE A 170 -19.25 -2.67 -7.10
C PHE A 170 -19.54 -2.41 -8.58
N LYS A 171 -19.32 -3.39 -9.45
CA LYS A 171 -19.55 -3.30 -10.90
C LYS A 171 -18.79 -2.16 -11.57
N ILE A 172 -17.62 -1.81 -11.03
CA ILE A 172 -16.77 -0.76 -11.61
C ILE A 172 -16.05 -1.34 -12.82
N THR A 173 -16.04 -0.58 -13.91
CA THR A 173 -15.48 -1.00 -15.21
C THR A 173 -13.96 -0.87 -15.25
N ASP A 174 -13.30 -1.67 -16.06
CA ASP A 174 -11.86 -1.59 -16.32
C ASP A 174 -11.42 -0.27 -16.97
N THR A 175 -12.37 0.50 -17.51
CA THR A 175 -12.09 1.82 -18.10
C THR A 175 -11.52 2.79 -17.07
N ILE A 176 -12.03 2.73 -15.82
CA ILE A 176 -11.60 3.61 -14.71
C ILE A 176 -10.82 2.89 -13.64
N LEU A 177 -10.45 1.63 -13.84
CA LEU A 177 -9.56 0.88 -12.96
C LEU A 177 -8.27 0.51 -13.69
N MET A 178 -7.16 0.49 -12.97
CA MET A 178 -5.90 0.00 -13.48
C MET A 178 -5.16 -0.78 -12.40
N TYR A 179 -4.88 -2.05 -12.66
CA TYR A 179 -3.94 -2.80 -11.82
C TYR A 179 -2.54 -2.25 -12.00
N LEU A 180 -1.97 -1.74 -10.93
CA LEU A 180 -0.58 -1.28 -10.88
C LEU A 180 0.04 -1.72 -9.55
N PRO A 181 0.78 -2.85 -9.52
CA PRO A 181 1.47 -3.32 -8.32
C PRO A 181 2.70 -2.46 -7.99
N PHE A 182 3.50 -2.87 -7.00
CA PHE A 182 4.85 -2.35 -6.84
C PHE A 182 5.67 -2.56 -8.11
N LEU A 183 6.61 -1.65 -8.34
CA LEU A 183 7.46 -1.62 -9.53
C LEU A 183 8.89 -1.97 -9.14
N PHE A 184 9.34 -3.18 -9.46
CA PHE A 184 10.70 -3.63 -9.13
C PHE A 184 11.49 -3.94 -10.40
N ASP A 185 12.79 -3.70 -10.32
CA ASP A 185 13.74 -4.19 -11.33
C ASP A 185 13.81 -5.71 -11.24
N GLU A 186 14.11 -6.36 -12.37
CA GLU A 186 14.28 -7.80 -12.43
C GLU A 186 15.46 -8.26 -11.57
N ILE A 187 15.23 -9.31 -10.78
CA ILE A 187 16.30 -9.99 -10.03
C ILE A 187 17.05 -10.87 -11.02
N THR A 188 18.22 -10.41 -11.44
CA THR A 188 19.09 -11.14 -12.35
C THR A 188 19.75 -12.33 -11.69
N VAL A 189 20.21 -13.32 -12.50
CA VAL A 189 21.00 -14.47 -12.01
C VAL A 189 22.27 -14.01 -11.26
N LYS A 190 22.86 -12.88 -11.64
CA LYS A 190 24.02 -12.31 -10.94
C LYS A 190 23.65 -11.79 -9.55
N GLN A 191 22.49 -11.18 -9.39
CA GLN A 191 21.99 -10.71 -8.10
C GLN A 191 21.56 -11.88 -7.23
N GLU A 192 20.87 -12.90 -7.79
CA GLU A 192 20.53 -14.14 -7.05
C GLU A 192 21.76 -14.80 -6.45
N LYS A 193 22.85 -14.95 -7.24
CA LYS A 193 24.10 -15.55 -6.76
C LYS A 193 24.83 -14.75 -5.67
N LYS A 194 24.49 -13.47 -5.48
CA LYS A 194 25.05 -12.61 -4.43
C LYS A 194 24.22 -12.61 -3.15
N MET A 195 22.99 -13.14 -3.19
CA MET A 195 22.17 -13.26 -1.99
C MET A 195 22.83 -14.19 -0.98
N GLN A 196 22.70 -13.84 0.29
CA GLN A 196 23.19 -14.69 1.36
C GLN A 196 22.62 -16.11 1.26
N SER A 197 23.47 -17.11 1.47
CA SER A 197 23.09 -18.52 1.45
C SER A 197 22.28 -18.90 2.69
N PHE A 198 21.68 -20.08 2.69
CA PHE A 198 20.94 -20.60 3.82
C PHE A 198 21.77 -20.65 5.11
N GLU A 199 23.06 -20.98 5.01
CA GLU A 199 23.99 -21.12 6.14
C GLU A 199 24.37 -19.78 6.77
N GLU A 200 24.43 -18.72 5.96
CA GLU A 200 24.80 -17.37 6.40
C GLU A 200 23.67 -16.64 7.12
N ARG A 201 22.42 -17.11 6.94
CA ARG A 201 21.22 -16.47 7.51
C ARG A 201 20.88 -17.06 8.87
N MET A 202 20.42 -16.20 9.76
CA MET A 202 20.05 -16.59 11.13
C MET A 202 18.70 -15.97 11.50
N HIS A 203 18.14 -16.39 12.60
CA HIS A 203 16.93 -15.91 13.25
C HIS A 203 15.69 -15.77 12.33
N PHE A 204 14.55 -15.63 12.96
CA PHE A 204 13.30 -15.19 12.33
C PHE A 204 13.19 -13.68 12.40
N ILE A 205 12.43 -13.08 11.48
CA ILE A 205 12.19 -11.65 11.47
C ILE A 205 10.72 -11.32 11.27
N PHE A 206 10.26 -10.27 11.93
CA PHE A 206 9.09 -9.48 11.55
C PHE A 206 9.51 -8.03 11.35
N ILE A 207 9.04 -7.40 10.28
CA ILE A 207 9.30 -5.99 10.01
C ILE A 207 8.00 -5.27 9.61
N GLY A 208 7.80 -4.02 10.08
CA GLY A 208 6.62 -3.23 9.68
C GLY A 208 6.52 -1.88 10.35
N ASN A 209 5.65 -1.02 9.82
CA ASN A 209 5.31 0.26 10.43
C ASN A 209 4.25 0.04 11.52
N PHE A 210 4.50 0.50 12.75
CA PHE A 210 3.60 0.29 13.90
C PHE A 210 2.50 1.35 14.07
N PHE A 211 2.37 2.31 13.15
CA PHE A 211 1.10 3.03 12.98
C PHE A 211 0.05 2.18 12.26
N HIS A 212 0.46 1.12 11.58
CA HIS A 212 -0.43 0.23 10.85
C HIS A 212 -0.92 -0.91 11.75
N LYS A 213 -2.20 -0.87 12.13
CA LYS A 213 -2.81 -1.81 13.09
C LYS A 213 -2.60 -3.30 12.75
N PRO A 214 -2.66 -3.77 11.49
CA PRO A 214 -2.34 -5.16 11.17
C PRO A 214 -0.94 -5.61 11.60
N ASN A 215 0.03 -4.70 11.66
CA ASN A 215 1.38 -5.03 12.11
C ASN A 215 1.46 -5.22 13.63
N ILE A 216 0.71 -4.39 14.38
CA ILE A 216 0.60 -4.53 15.84
C ILE A 216 -0.04 -5.88 16.18
N ASP A 217 -1.18 -6.18 15.56
CA ASP A 217 -1.91 -7.43 15.73
C ASP A 217 -1.04 -8.64 15.41
N ALA A 218 -0.31 -8.63 14.29
CA ALA A 218 0.58 -9.72 13.90
C ALA A 218 1.72 -9.96 14.91
N VAL A 219 2.31 -8.91 15.49
CA VAL A 219 3.36 -9.07 16.52
C VAL A 219 2.79 -9.60 17.82
N LEU A 220 1.59 -9.17 18.21
CA LEU A 220 0.90 -9.73 19.38
C LEU A 220 0.54 -11.21 19.15
N THR A 221 0.05 -11.57 17.97
CA THR A 221 -0.21 -12.97 17.58
C THR A 221 1.10 -13.81 17.61
N LEU A 222 2.21 -13.27 17.08
CA LEU A 222 3.49 -13.93 17.16
C LEU A 222 3.90 -14.20 18.60
N LYS A 223 3.79 -13.20 19.47
CA LYS A 223 4.19 -13.32 20.87
C LYS A 223 3.34 -14.30 21.66
N ASN A 224 2.02 -14.16 21.55
CA ASN A 224 1.09 -14.85 22.44
C ASN A 224 0.75 -16.27 21.97
N GLU A 225 0.64 -16.48 20.64
CA GLU A 225 0.09 -17.72 20.08
C GLU A 225 1.15 -18.59 19.39
N ILE A 226 2.15 -18.00 18.72
CA ILE A 226 3.01 -18.75 17.80
C ILE A 226 4.41 -18.97 18.38
N TRP A 227 5.03 -17.95 18.98
CA TRP A 227 6.44 -17.97 19.30
C TRP A 227 6.86 -19.08 20.28
N HIS A 228 6.04 -19.33 21.28
CA HIS A 228 6.32 -20.41 22.25
C HIS A 228 6.28 -21.80 21.59
N LEU A 229 5.47 -22.00 20.54
CA LEU A 229 5.40 -23.26 19.78
C LEU A 229 6.68 -23.46 18.94
N ILE A 230 7.19 -22.39 18.31
CA ILE A 230 8.47 -22.43 17.58
C ILE A 230 9.62 -22.72 18.55
N ARG A 231 9.66 -22.06 19.72
CA ARG A 231 10.72 -22.24 20.72
C ARG A 231 10.78 -23.65 21.31
N ARG A 232 9.67 -24.36 21.40
CA ARG A 232 9.65 -25.78 21.80
C ARG A 232 10.41 -26.66 20.79
N GLN A 233 10.34 -26.37 19.50
CA GLN A 233 11.02 -27.11 18.44
C GLN A 233 12.47 -26.64 18.24
N LEU A 234 12.70 -25.34 18.37
CA LEU A 234 13.98 -24.67 18.13
C LEU A 234 14.40 -23.83 19.35
N PRO A 235 14.89 -24.45 20.45
CA PRO A 235 15.09 -23.76 21.73
C PRO A 235 16.10 -22.62 21.75
N LYS A 236 16.99 -22.53 20.76
CA LYS A 236 18.08 -21.51 20.71
C LYS A 236 17.83 -20.38 19.69
N VAL A 237 16.76 -20.46 18.90
CA VAL A 237 16.50 -19.44 17.87
C VAL A 237 15.91 -18.17 18.48
N GLU A 238 16.06 -17.06 17.77
CA GLU A 238 15.49 -15.78 18.12
C GLU A 238 14.53 -15.32 17.02
N ILE A 239 13.57 -14.47 17.39
CA ILE A 239 12.83 -13.63 16.47
C ILE A 239 13.20 -12.17 16.71
N HIS A 240 13.53 -11.44 15.64
CA HIS A 240 13.82 -10.02 15.69
C HIS A 240 12.66 -9.20 15.15
N ILE A 241 12.16 -8.27 15.96
CA ILE A 241 11.04 -7.40 15.63
C ILE A 241 11.58 -6.00 15.28
N TYR A 242 11.44 -5.61 14.03
CA TYR A 242 11.85 -4.31 13.53
C TYR A 242 10.65 -3.48 13.10
N GLY A 243 10.78 -2.16 13.16
CA GLY A 243 9.81 -1.28 12.54
C GLY A 243 9.90 0.19 12.95
N ALA A 244 9.36 1.04 12.07
CA ALA A 244 9.17 2.46 12.34
C ALA A 244 8.00 2.69 13.31
N TYR A 245 8.05 3.80 14.05
CA TYR A 245 6.98 4.25 14.95
C TYR A 245 6.63 3.21 16.03
N MET A 246 7.65 2.62 16.63
CA MET A 246 7.54 1.58 17.64
C MET A 246 6.77 2.09 18.87
N GLN A 247 5.60 1.49 19.12
CA GLN A 247 4.77 1.82 20.27
C GLN A 247 5.27 1.10 21.54
N GLN A 248 5.02 1.68 22.71
CA GLN A 248 5.46 1.14 23.99
C GLN A 248 4.98 -0.31 24.20
N GLN A 249 3.72 -0.62 23.89
CA GLN A 249 3.19 -1.97 23.99
C GLN A 249 3.99 -3.04 23.22
N ILE A 250 4.66 -2.66 22.11
CA ILE A 250 5.51 -3.58 21.35
C ILE A 250 6.90 -3.65 21.97
N GLN A 251 7.43 -2.52 22.49
CA GLN A 251 8.71 -2.52 23.20
C GLN A 251 8.70 -3.41 24.44
N GLU A 252 7.61 -3.42 25.17
CA GLU A 252 7.40 -4.22 26.39
C GLU A 252 7.35 -5.74 26.12
N LEU A 253 7.17 -6.18 24.86
CA LEU A 253 7.25 -7.59 24.49
C LEU A 253 8.68 -8.14 24.45
N HIS A 254 9.71 -7.26 24.54
CA HIS A 254 11.11 -7.67 24.51
C HIS A 254 11.45 -8.66 25.63
N ASN A 255 11.92 -9.85 25.28
CA ASN A 255 12.31 -10.87 26.24
C ASN A 255 13.47 -11.74 25.71
N LYS A 256 14.67 -11.43 26.19
CA LYS A 256 15.90 -12.17 25.79
C LYS A 256 15.86 -13.64 26.17
N LYS A 257 15.25 -13.99 27.31
CA LYS A 257 15.18 -15.40 27.77
C LYS A 257 14.32 -16.24 26.82
N GLU A 258 13.27 -15.65 26.29
CA GLU A 258 12.43 -16.30 25.31
C GLU A 258 12.93 -16.13 23.86
N GLY A 259 14.01 -15.39 23.62
CA GLY A 259 14.51 -15.08 22.27
C GLY A 259 13.56 -14.21 21.45
N PHE A 260 12.70 -13.43 22.11
CA PHE A 260 11.82 -12.46 21.44
C PHE A 260 12.43 -11.05 21.54
N ILE A 261 13.13 -10.63 20.49
CA ILE A 261 14.01 -9.47 20.53
C ILE A 261 13.41 -8.29 19.75
N VAL A 262 12.95 -7.29 20.47
CA VAL A 262 12.49 -6.03 19.84
C VAL A 262 13.72 -5.16 19.59
N LYS A 263 13.96 -4.84 18.31
CA LYS A 263 15.15 -4.12 17.81
C LYS A 263 14.88 -2.63 17.51
N GLY A 264 13.62 -2.23 17.31
CA GLY A 264 13.29 -0.87 16.94
C GLY A 264 13.38 -0.60 15.43
N PHE A 265 13.71 0.62 15.06
CA PHE A 265 13.82 1.03 13.65
C PHE A 265 15.03 0.40 12.97
N ALA A 266 14.85 -0.07 11.74
CA ALA A 266 15.94 -0.53 10.89
C ALA A 266 16.32 0.56 9.90
N GLU A 267 17.57 1.04 9.95
CA GLU A 267 18.07 2.04 8.98
C GLU A 267 18.06 1.48 7.55
N ASP A 268 18.40 0.20 7.41
CA ASP A 268 18.35 -0.54 6.15
C ASP A 268 17.52 -1.81 6.33
N ALA A 269 16.25 -1.72 5.91
CA ALA A 269 15.30 -2.82 5.99
C ALA A 269 15.77 -4.04 5.17
N ASN A 270 16.38 -3.82 4.01
CA ASN A 270 16.83 -4.91 3.14
C ASN A 270 17.93 -5.73 3.81
N LYS A 271 18.92 -5.08 4.44
CA LYS A 271 20.00 -5.79 5.16
C LYS A 271 19.47 -6.66 6.30
N VAL A 272 18.54 -6.16 7.11
CA VAL A 272 18.00 -6.94 8.22
C VAL A 272 17.12 -8.09 7.75
N VAL A 273 16.39 -7.92 6.65
CA VAL A 273 15.58 -8.98 6.03
C VAL A 273 16.49 -10.01 5.35
N GLU A 274 17.53 -9.59 4.65
CA GLU A 274 18.50 -10.49 4.00
C GLU A 274 19.27 -11.35 5.02
N SER A 275 19.62 -10.80 6.19
CA SER A 275 20.29 -11.55 7.25
C SER A 275 19.39 -12.58 7.97
N ALA A 276 18.08 -12.42 7.85
CA ALA A 276 17.11 -13.32 8.46
C ALA A 276 16.90 -14.59 7.62
N LYS A 277 16.66 -15.70 8.28
CA LYS A 277 16.40 -16.99 7.61
C LYS A 277 14.97 -17.10 7.14
N VAL A 278 13.99 -16.60 7.91
CA VAL A 278 12.56 -16.68 7.60
C VAL A 278 11.85 -15.42 8.10
N VAL A 279 10.99 -14.86 7.26
CA VAL A 279 10.04 -13.80 7.64
C VAL A 279 8.76 -14.44 8.16
N LEU A 280 8.30 -14.01 9.34
CA LEU A 280 7.02 -14.44 9.91
C LEU A 280 5.99 -13.29 9.83
N ALA A 281 4.86 -13.54 9.18
CA ALA A 281 3.82 -12.52 8.99
C ALA A 281 2.40 -13.10 9.19
N PRO A 282 1.99 -13.43 10.44
CA PRO A 282 0.65 -13.96 10.72
C PRO A 282 -0.37 -12.83 10.74
N LEU A 283 -0.78 -12.38 9.58
CA LEU A 283 -1.71 -11.29 9.40
C LEU A 283 -3.16 -11.77 9.51
N ASN A 284 -3.89 -11.33 10.53
CA ASN A 284 -5.29 -11.69 10.73
C ASN A 284 -6.24 -10.79 9.91
N PHE A 285 -5.81 -9.59 9.54
CA PHE A 285 -6.54 -8.68 8.67
C PHE A 285 -5.59 -7.75 7.91
N GLY A 286 -6.09 -7.15 6.84
CA GLY A 286 -5.34 -6.22 6.00
C GLY A 286 -6.04 -6.05 4.66
N ALA A 287 -5.41 -5.28 3.77
CA ALA A 287 -5.79 -5.10 2.39
C ALA A 287 -4.53 -4.80 1.56
N GLY A 288 -4.63 -4.72 0.25
CA GLY A 288 -3.52 -4.42 -0.65
C GLY A 288 -2.39 -5.46 -0.63
N ILE A 289 -1.27 -5.06 -1.18
CA ILE A 289 -0.02 -5.84 -1.18
C ILE A 289 0.77 -5.58 0.10
N LYS A 290 1.27 -6.65 0.70
CA LYS A 290 2.02 -6.60 1.96
C LYS A 290 3.50 -6.35 1.67
N GLY A 291 3.93 -5.09 1.71
CA GLY A 291 5.28 -4.65 1.36
C GLY A 291 6.39 -5.47 2.02
N LYS A 292 6.23 -5.89 3.29
CA LYS A 292 7.19 -6.77 3.98
C LYS A 292 7.40 -8.12 3.29
N LEU A 293 6.37 -8.65 2.62
CA LEU A 293 6.46 -9.92 1.90
C LEU A 293 7.10 -9.73 0.52
N THR A 294 6.86 -8.60 -0.17
CA THR A 294 7.61 -8.27 -1.38
C THR A 294 9.07 -7.96 -1.06
N GLU A 295 9.39 -7.30 0.05
CA GLU A 295 10.76 -7.09 0.54
C GLU A 295 11.45 -8.44 0.85
N ALA A 296 10.73 -9.35 1.48
CA ALA A 296 11.24 -10.70 1.73
C ALA A 296 11.64 -11.41 0.43
N MET A 297 10.79 -11.36 -0.60
CA MET A 297 11.08 -11.93 -1.91
C MET A 297 12.28 -11.26 -2.59
N LEU A 298 12.37 -9.91 -2.55
CA LEU A 298 13.49 -9.14 -3.10
C LEU A 298 14.83 -9.47 -2.44
N CYS A 299 14.81 -9.72 -1.12
CA CYS A 299 15.98 -10.12 -0.36
C CYS A 299 16.26 -11.63 -0.43
N GLY A 300 15.46 -12.39 -1.16
CA GLY A 300 15.56 -13.85 -1.24
C GLY A 300 15.31 -14.55 0.09
N THR A 301 14.49 -13.98 0.97
CA THR A 301 14.13 -14.53 2.27
C THR A 301 12.74 -15.17 2.20
N PRO A 302 12.61 -16.49 2.40
CA PRO A 302 11.31 -17.15 2.46
C PRO A 302 10.46 -16.68 3.63
N SER A 303 9.14 -16.86 3.52
CA SER A 303 8.19 -16.37 4.50
C SER A 303 7.14 -17.40 4.91
N VAL A 304 6.64 -17.30 6.14
CA VAL A 304 5.39 -17.95 6.54
C VAL A 304 4.34 -16.88 6.82
N THR A 305 3.19 -17.04 6.21
CA THR A 305 2.11 -16.05 6.30
C THR A 305 0.73 -16.71 6.26
N THR A 306 -0.31 -15.92 6.38
CA THR A 306 -1.72 -16.34 6.33
C THR A 306 -2.32 -16.15 4.93
N SER A 307 -3.54 -16.62 4.71
CA SER A 307 -4.31 -16.34 3.49
C SER A 307 -4.48 -14.83 3.25
N ILE A 308 -4.67 -14.03 4.30
CA ILE A 308 -4.71 -12.56 4.21
C ILE A 308 -3.35 -11.99 3.81
N GLY A 309 -2.26 -12.62 4.26
CA GLY A 309 -0.91 -12.18 3.91
C GLY A 309 -0.61 -12.29 2.42
N VAL A 310 -0.98 -13.40 1.79
CA VAL A 310 -0.69 -13.69 0.38
C VAL A 310 -1.71 -13.12 -0.60
N GLU A 311 -2.82 -12.62 -0.10
CA GLU A 311 -3.96 -12.21 -0.92
C GLU A 311 -3.57 -11.21 -2.02
N GLY A 312 -3.81 -11.58 -3.27
CA GLY A 312 -3.50 -10.77 -4.46
C GLY A 312 -2.01 -10.60 -4.77
N MET A 313 -1.12 -11.45 -4.20
CA MET A 313 0.33 -11.27 -4.31
C MET A 313 1.03 -12.23 -5.26
N ALA A 314 0.53 -13.43 -5.45
CA ALA A 314 1.27 -14.50 -6.14
C ALA A 314 0.57 -15.03 -7.39
N ASP A 315 -0.70 -14.64 -7.63
CA ASP A 315 -1.52 -15.19 -8.70
C ASP A 315 -1.43 -16.73 -8.71
N ASN A 316 -1.05 -17.34 -9.83
CA ASN A 316 -0.88 -18.81 -9.97
C ASN A 316 0.54 -19.29 -9.65
N PHE A 317 1.44 -18.40 -9.20
CA PHE A 317 2.80 -18.81 -8.82
C PHE A 317 2.82 -19.48 -7.45
N PRO A 318 3.67 -20.50 -7.25
CA PRO A 318 3.88 -21.07 -5.94
C PRO A 318 4.48 -20.03 -4.99
N TRP A 319 3.98 -19.98 -3.76
CA TRP A 319 4.40 -19.01 -2.77
C TRP A 319 5.88 -19.16 -2.37
N ASN A 320 6.49 -18.06 -1.92
CA ASN A 320 7.88 -18.06 -1.43
C ASN A 320 8.00 -18.58 0.01
N GLY A 321 7.28 -19.63 0.35
CA GLY A 321 7.25 -20.20 1.68
C GLY A 321 5.98 -21.00 1.94
N PHE A 322 5.36 -20.78 3.11
CA PHE A 322 4.14 -21.47 3.50
C PHE A 322 3.00 -20.50 3.82
N ILE A 323 1.78 -20.97 3.57
CA ILE A 323 0.53 -20.25 3.84
C ILE A 323 -0.31 -21.11 4.76
N THR A 324 -0.64 -20.61 5.94
CA THR A 324 -1.56 -21.27 6.86
C THR A 324 -2.18 -20.28 7.84
N ASN A 325 -3.44 -20.54 8.21
CA ASN A 325 -4.18 -19.75 9.18
C ASN A 325 -4.23 -20.42 10.57
N ASP A 326 -3.80 -21.68 10.67
CA ASP A 326 -3.66 -22.38 11.96
C ASP A 326 -2.30 -22.06 12.59
N PHE A 327 -2.28 -21.59 13.83
CA PHE A 327 -1.06 -21.14 14.49
C PHE A 327 -0.13 -22.29 14.90
N SER A 328 -0.66 -23.48 15.14
CA SER A 328 0.15 -24.67 15.42
C SER A 328 0.86 -25.13 14.14
N GLU A 329 0.13 -25.19 13.02
CA GLU A 329 0.72 -25.47 11.72
C GLU A 329 1.69 -24.37 11.31
N PHE A 330 1.40 -23.09 11.58
CA PHE A 330 2.29 -21.97 11.31
C PHE A 330 3.65 -22.16 11.99
N ALA A 331 3.65 -22.56 13.25
CA ALA A 331 4.88 -22.85 14.00
C ALA A 331 5.65 -24.05 13.43
N LEU A 332 4.95 -25.12 13.02
CA LEU A 332 5.56 -26.29 12.36
C LEU A 332 6.21 -25.89 11.03
N LYS A 333 5.47 -25.15 10.18
CA LYS A 333 5.96 -24.70 8.89
C LYS A 333 7.11 -23.69 9.00
N ALA A 334 7.08 -22.83 10.00
CA ALA A 334 8.20 -21.93 10.30
C ALA A 334 9.47 -22.71 10.68
N SER A 335 9.34 -23.71 11.54
CA SER A 335 10.46 -24.57 11.96
C SER A 335 10.99 -25.43 10.82
N GLU A 336 10.12 -25.99 9.97
CA GLU A 336 10.48 -26.72 8.76
C GLU A 336 11.28 -25.84 7.81
N LEU A 337 10.79 -24.62 7.51
CA LEU A 337 11.46 -23.68 6.60
C LEU A 337 12.80 -23.21 7.17
N TYR A 338 12.91 -23.07 8.48
CA TYR A 338 14.14 -22.67 9.15
C TYR A 338 15.25 -23.74 9.10
N THR A 339 14.89 -25.03 9.09
CA THR A 339 15.83 -26.15 9.21
C THR A 339 16.09 -26.88 7.91
N ASN A 340 15.17 -26.83 6.95
CA ASN A 340 15.27 -27.58 5.70
C ASN A 340 15.78 -26.71 4.54
N LYS A 341 17.08 -26.85 4.23
CA LYS A 341 17.76 -26.10 3.17
C LYS A 341 17.12 -26.28 1.79
N LEU A 342 16.66 -27.49 1.44
CA LEU A 342 16.09 -27.76 0.11
C LEU A 342 14.75 -27.03 -0.09
N ILE A 343 13.88 -27.11 0.92
CA ILE A 343 12.61 -26.39 0.92
C ILE A 343 12.85 -24.88 0.90
N TRP A 344 13.76 -24.40 1.74
CA TRP A 344 14.12 -23.00 1.83
C TRP A 344 14.58 -22.44 0.48
N LYS A 345 15.51 -23.16 -0.20
CA LYS A 345 16.02 -22.72 -1.52
C LYS A 345 14.92 -22.73 -2.58
N LYS A 346 14.04 -23.74 -2.60
CA LYS A 346 12.87 -23.77 -3.48
C LYS A 346 11.98 -22.55 -3.26
N CYS A 347 11.68 -22.22 -2.00
CA CYS A 347 10.85 -21.06 -1.67
C CYS A 347 11.51 -19.72 -2.06
N GLN A 348 12.83 -19.60 -1.89
CA GLN A 348 13.59 -18.45 -2.38
C GLN A 348 13.39 -18.24 -3.88
N LEU A 349 13.55 -19.31 -4.69
CA LEU A 349 13.37 -19.25 -6.13
C LEU A 349 11.92 -18.90 -6.54
N ASN A 350 10.93 -19.40 -5.82
CA ASN A 350 9.54 -19.02 -6.02
C ASN A 350 9.34 -17.50 -5.83
N GLY A 351 9.93 -16.93 -4.79
CA GLY A 351 9.88 -15.48 -4.53
C GLY A 351 10.48 -14.65 -5.66
N ILE A 352 11.63 -15.07 -6.18
CA ILE A 352 12.29 -14.43 -7.34
C ILE A 352 11.37 -14.51 -8.57
N ALA A 353 10.77 -15.66 -8.84
CA ALA A 353 9.85 -15.84 -9.97
C ALA A 353 8.62 -14.92 -9.85
N ILE A 354 8.03 -14.78 -8.67
CA ILE A 354 6.91 -13.87 -8.40
C ILE A 354 7.31 -12.42 -8.70
N ILE A 355 8.46 -11.96 -8.17
CA ILE A 355 8.94 -10.58 -8.41
C ILE A 355 9.13 -10.32 -9.90
N ASN A 356 9.86 -11.18 -10.58
CA ASN A 356 10.21 -10.97 -11.99
C ASN A 356 8.99 -11.05 -12.91
N SER A 357 7.97 -11.84 -12.57
CA SER A 357 6.80 -12.05 -13.41
C SER A 357 5.69 -11.03 -13.18
N LEU A 358 5.37 -10.73 -11.89
CA LEU A 358 4.20 -9.92 -11.53
C LEU A 358 4.54 -8.46 -11.23
N TYR A 359 5.75 -8.19 -10.71
CA TYR A 359 6.13 -6.87 -10.22
C TYR A 359 7.15 -6.16 -11.13
N SER A 360 7.33 -6.63 -12.38
CA SER A 360 8.24 -6.04 -13.36
C SER A 360 7.95 -4.55 -13.57
N LYS A 361 8.91 -3.70 -13.22
CA LYS A 361 8.84 -2.24 -13.42
C LYS A 361 8.63 -1.89 -14.89
N GLU A 362 9.41 -2.47 -15.78
CA GLU A 362 9.36 -2.17 -17.21
C GLU A 362 7.97 -2.42 -17.79
N LYS A 363 7.44 -3.63 -17.57
CA LYS A 363 6.12 -4.04 -18.08
C LYS A 363 4.99 -3.17 -17.51
N ASN A 364 4.94 -3.03 -16.19
CA ASN A 364 3.84 -2.36 -15.51
C ASN A 364 3.87 -0.84 -15.74
N ALA A 365 5.06 -0.23 -15.77
CA ALA A 365 5.18 1.20 -16.08
C ALA A 365 4.79 1.51 -17.53
N LEU A 366 5.14 0.65 -18.50
CA LEU A 366 4.69 0.81 -19.88
C LEU A 366 3.17 0.84 -19.99
N LEU A 367 2.48 -0.13 -19.36
CA LEU A 367 1.02 -0.20 -19.34
C LEU A 367 0.41 1.05 -18.68
N PHE A 368 1.00 1.53 -17.59
CA PHE A 368 0.53 2.71 -16.88
C PHE A 368 0.57 3.97 -17.76
N PHE A 369 1.68 4.23 -18.45
CA PHE A 369 1.78 5.41 -19.30
C PHE A 369 0.96 5.30 -20.58
N ASN A 370 0.80 4.10 -21.13
CA ASN A 370 -0.13 3.88 -22.24
C ASN A 370 -1.57 4.25 -21.86
N LYS A 371 -2.01 3.89 -20.64
CA LYS A 371 -3.34 4.25 -20.12
C LYS A 371 -3.48 5.77 -19.97
N ILE A 372 -2.48 6.46 -19.45
CA ILE A 372 -2.47 7.93 -19.36
C ILE A 372 -2.60 8.56 -20.74
N GLU A 373 -1.81 8.11 -21.72
CA GLU A 373 -1.86 8.65 -23.08
C GLU A 373 -3.20 8.38 -23.78
N GLU A 374 -3.79 7.21 -23.59
CA GLU A 374 -5.11 6.85 -24.10
C GLU A 374 -6.17 7.82 -23.58
N ILE A 375 -6.23 8.02 -22.26
CA ILE A 375 -7.19 8.93 -21.62
C ILE A 375 -6.94 10.37 -22.05
N GLN A 376 -5.69 10.82 -22.12
CA GLN A 376 -5.35 12.19 -22.51
C GLN A 376 -5.81 12.53 -23.91
N ARG A 377 -5.76 11.58 -24.85
CA ARG A 377 -6.24 11.78 -26.23
C ARG A 377 -7.75 11.89 -26.34
N ASN A 378 -8.49 11.37 -25.37
CA ASN A 378 -9.96 11.23 -25.45
C ASN A 378 -10.67 11.52 -24.11
N LEU A 379 -10.16 12.53 -23.37
CA LEU A 379 -10.57 12.80 -22.00
C LEU A 379 -12.06 13.10 -21.86
N GLU A 380 -12.64 13.90 -22.76
CA GLU A 380 -14.05 14.26 -22.75
C GLU A 380 -14.96 13.03 -22.91
N ASN A 381 -14.69 12.20 -23.93
CA ASN A 381 -15.49 10.99 -24.15
C ASN A 381 -15.28 9.96 -23.01
N HIS A 382 -14.06 9.85 -22.47
CA HIS A 382 -13.76 9.01 -21.33
C HIS A 382 -14.62 9.40 -20.11
N ARG A 383 -14.72 10.69 -19.81
CA ARG A 383 -15.55 11.23 -18.71
C ARG A 383 -17.04 11.07 -18.98
N THR A 384 -17.47 11.30 -20.22
CA THR A 384 -18.88 11.10 -20.62
C THR A 384 -19.30 9.64 -20.45
N ALA A 385 -18.41 8.69 -20.77
CA ALA A 385 -18.67 7.26 -20.58
C ALA A 385 -18.77 6.87 -19.09
N ASN A 386 -18.07 7.60 -18.18
CA ASN A 386 -18.19 7.42 -16.74
C ASN A 386 -19.34 8.30 -16.17
N PHE A 387 -20.57 8.01 -16.57
CA PHE A 387 -21.74 8.79 -16.15
C PHE A 387 -21.95 8.82 -14.65
N LEU A 388 -21.69 7.70 -13.93
CA LEU A 388 -21.82 7.65 -12.47
C LEU A 388 -20.81 8.59 -11.78
N GLY A 389 -19.59 8.67 -12.27
CA GLY A 389 -18.59 9.62 -11.78
C GLY A 389 -19.02 11.07 -12.00
N SER A 390 -19.53 11.39 -13.18
CA SER A 390 -20.08 12.72 -13.49
C SER A 390 -21.26 13.07 -12.59
N LEU A 391 -22.16 12.11 -12.35
CA LEU A 391 -23.30 12.30 -11.44
C LEU A 391 -22.84 12.58 -10.00
N LEU A 392 -21.83 11.84 -9.50
CA LEU A 392 -21.29 12.04 -8.16
C LEU A 392 -20.57 13.39 -8.00
N GLN A 393 -19.98 13.93 -9.06
CA GLN A 393 -19.42 15.28 -9.05
C GLN A 393 -20.49 16.36 -9.06
N HIS A 394 -21.57 16.14 -9.81
CA HIS A 394 -22.71 17.06 -9.88
C HIS A 394 -23.64 16.97 -8.66
N GLN A 395 -23.44 16.01 -7.77
CA GLN A 395 -24.33 15.73 -6.65
C GLN A 395 -24.43 16.93 -5.70
N THR A 396 -25.63 17.50 -5.59
CA THR A 396 -25.91 18.73 -4.81
C THR A 396 -26.73 18.49 -3.55
N LEU A 397 -27.21 17.25 -3.31
CA LEU A 397 -28.13 16.94 -2.19
C LEU A 397 -27.58 17.36 -0.82
N GLN A 398 -26.30 17.11 -0.56
CA GLN A 398 -25.65 17.52 0.68
C GLN A 398 -25.52 19.05 0.75
N ALA A 399 -25.17 19.70 -0.35
CA ALA A 399 -25.12 21.17 -0.43
C ALA A 399 -26.49 21.79 -0.14
N THR A 400 -27.56 21.25 -0.72
CA THR A 400 -28.94 21.68 -0.47
C THR A 400 -29.31 21.49 1.00
N LYS A 401 -29.00 20.35 1.60
CA LYS A 401 -29.25 20.07 3.02
C LYS A 401 -28.55 21.07 3.93
N TYR A 402 -27.26 21.32 3.72
CA TYR A 402 -26.49 22.22 4.58
C TYR A 402 -26.86 23.69 4.33
N MET A 403 -27.19 24.07 3.09
CA MET A 403 -27.71 25.38 2.77
C MET A 403 -29.06 25.62 3.49
N SER A 404 -29.97 24.68 3.46
CA SER A 404 -31.24 24.75 4.20
C SER A 404 -31.02 24.94 5.69
N LYS A 405 -30.16 24.12 6.28
CA LYS A 405 -29.82 24.25 7.72
C LYS A 405 -29.18 25.60 8.06
N TRP A 406 -28.30 26.11 7.19
CA TRP A 406 -27.70 27.43 7.37
C TRP A 406 -28.72 28.54 7.31
N ILE A 407 -29.70 28.46 6.38
CA ILE A 407 -30.82 29.43 6.28
C ILE A 407 -31.70 29.35 7.52
N GLU A 408 -32.05 28.13 7.98
CA GLU A 408 -32.80 27.92 9.21
C GLU A 408 -32.12 28.58 10.43
N GLU A 409 -30.79 28.39 10.56
CA GLU A 409 -30.03 28.96 11.67
C GLU A 409 -29.90 30.48 11.57
N LYS A 410 -29.74 31.01 10.35
CA LYS A 410 -29.70 32.47 10.13
C LYS A 410 -31.02 33.15 10.44
N ASN A 411 -32.13 32.45 10.34
CA ASN A 411 -33.48 33.00 10.55
C ASN A 411 -33.98 32.86 12.01
N LYS A 412 -33.18 32.24 12.89
CA LYS A 412 -33.39 32.24 14.34
C LYS A 412 -32.91 33.55 14.94
#